data_a5175c4b299db29e9cfb9131df27cca2
#
_entry.id   a5175c4b299db29e9cfb9131df27cca2
#
_cell.length_a   1.000
_cell.length_b   1.000
_cell.length_c   1.000
_cell.angle_alpha   90.00
_cell.angle_beta   90.00
_cell.angle_gamma   90.00
#
_symmetry.space_group_name_H-M   'P 1'
#
loop_
_entity.id
_entity.type
_entity.pdbx_description
1 polymer ?
#
loop_
_entity_poly.entity_id
_entity_poly.type
_entity_poly.pdbx_seq_one_letter_code
_entity_poly.pdbx_strand_id
1 'polypeptide(L)'
;MPPKPGLVRDPHYNGPGIEVEVWAVPEHQFGSFVAGVPAPLGIGNAVLDDGSKVKSFICEPYAVEKATEITRFGGWRAYLGQALSVR
;
A
#
# COMPACT_ATOMS: atom_id res chain seq x y z
N MET A 1 -0.07 17.94 7.93
CA MET A 1 -0.68 16.61 7.68
C MET A 1 0.27 15.52 8.15
N PRO A 2 -0.23 14.51 8.82
CA PRO A 2 0.62 13.40 9.20
C PRO A 2 1.10 12.66 7.95
N PRO A 3 2.31 12.06 8.00
CA PRO A 3 2.81 11.28 6.88
C PRO A 3 1.94 10.04 6.67
N LYS A 4 1.79 9.66 5.41
CA LYS A 4 1.00 8.49 5.02
C LYS A 4 1.78 7.67 4.01
N PRO A 5 1.62 6.34 4.03
CA PRO A 5 2.26 5.50 3.03
C PRO A 5 1.46 5.50 1.73
N GLY A 6 2.15 5.28 0.63
CA GLY A 6 1.53 5.02 -0.65
C GLY A 6 2.18 3.81 -1.28
N LEU A 7 1.37 2.94 -1.88
CA LEU A 7 1.84 1.76 -2.57
C LEU A 7 1.75 2.00 -4.08
N VAL A 8 2.87 1.85 -4.77
CA VAL A 8 2.90 1.94 -6.22
C VAL A 8 3.28 0.57 -6.77
N ARG A 9 2.52 0.10 -7.75
CA ARG A 9 2.81 -1.17 -8.38
C ARG A 9 3.98 -1.02 -9.33
N ASP A 10 5.00 -1.84 -9.14
CA ASP A 10 6.16 -1.89 -10.01
C ASP A 10 6.33 -3.34 -10.50
N PRO A 11 5.93 -3.63 -11.75
CA PRO A 11 5.99 -5.01 -12.28
C PRO A 11 7.42 -5.53 -12.44
N HIS A 12 8.41 -4.66 -12.38
CA HIS A 12 9.82 -5.07 -12.48
C HIS A 12 10.49 -5.26 -11.12
N TYR A 13 9.78 -4.97 -10.04
CA TYR A 13 10.32 -5.13 -8.70
C TYR A 13 10.44 -6.61 -8.36
N ASN A 14 11.61 -7.04 -7.91
CA ASN A 14 11.86 -8.42 -7.53
C ASN A 14 12.52 -8.56 -6.16
N GLY A 15 12.48 -7.51 -5.37
CA GLY A 15 13.01 -7.54 -4.01
C GLY A 15 12.03 -8.17 -3.03
N PRO A 16 12.36 -8.11 -1.72
CA PRO A 16 11.46 -8.61 -0.68
C PRO A 16 10.12 -7.88 -0.70
N GLY A 17 9.07 -8.61 -0.36
CA GLY A 17 7.73 -8.04 -0.28
C GLY A 17 7.55 -7.17 0.94
N ILE A 18 6.35 -6.60 1.06
CA ILE A 18 5.96 -5.84 2.22
C ILE A 18 4.83 -6.56 2.95
N GLU A 19 4.84 -6.41 4.27
CA GLU A 19 3.81 -7.00 5.11
C GLU A 19 2.48 -6.30 4.90
N VAL A 20 1.43 -7.09 4.74
CA VAL A 20 0.08 -6.56 4.50
C VAL A 20 -0.93 -7.31 5.35
N GLU A 21 -2.13 -6.72 5.46
CA GLU A 21 -3.28 -7.36 6.06
C GLU A 21 -4.34 -7.53 4.98
N VAL A 22 -4.96 -8.71 4.94
CA VAL A 22 -6.01 -9.01 3.98
C VAL A 22 -7.34 -9.09 4.73
N TRP A 23 -8.30 -8.28 4.30
CA TRP A 23 -9.61 -8.19 4.94
C TRP A 23 -10.69 -8.69 4.00
N ALA A 24 -11.65 -9.42 4.55
CA ALA A 24 -12.83 -9.83 3.80
C ALA A 24 -13.87 -8.71 3.84
N VAL A 25 -14.26 -8.23 2.68
CA VAL A 25 -15.28 -7.18 2.56
C VAL A 25 -16.49 -7.78 1.85
N PRO A 26 -17.70 -7.69 2.44
CA PRO A 26 -18.88 -8.20 1.75
C PRO A 26 -19.05 -7.57 0.38
N GLU A 27 -19.33 -8.40 -0.61
CA GLU A 27 -19.38 -7.95 -2.01
C GLU A 27 -20.37 -6.82 -2.22
N HIS A 28 -21.51 -6.88 -1.56
CA HIS A 28 -22.57 -5.87 -1.70
C HIS A 28 -22.19 -4.51 -1.09
N GLN A 29 -21.13 -4.45 -0.28
CA GLN A 29 -20.65 -3.21 0.33
C GLN A 29 -19.40 -2.67 -0.37
N PHE A 30 -18.83 -3.43 -1.30
CA PHE A 30 -17.55 -3.08 -1.90
C PHE A 30 -17.65 -1.80 -2.74
N GLY A 31 -18.75 -1.62 -3.46
CA GLY A 31 -18.96 -0.42 -4.27
C GLY A 31 -18.97 0.86 -3.43
N SER A 32 -19.67 0.85 -2.31
CA SER A 32 -19.72 2.01 -1.40
C SER A 32 -18.33 2.27 -0.79
N PHE A 33 -17.63 1.19 -0.44
CA PHE A 33 -16.28 1.30 0.10
C PHE A 33 -15.34 1.98 -0.89
N VAL A 34 -15.35 1.54 -2.15
CA VAL A 34 -14.50 2.10 -3.19
C VAL A 34 -14.85 3.55 -3.48
N ALA A 35 -16.14 3.87 -3.48
CA ALA A 35 -16.59 5.24 -3.74
C ALA A 35 -16.08 6.23 -2.69
N GLY A 36 -15.77 5.76 -1.49
CA GLY A 36 -15.25 6.61 -0.42
C GLY A 36 -13.75 6.80 -0.45
N VAL A 37 -13.03 6.17 -1.39
CA VAL A 37 -11.57 6.26 -1.45
C VAL A 37 -11.18 7.59 -2.12
N PRO A 38 -10.45 8.47 -1.39
CA PRO A 38 -10.09 9.77 -1.94
C PRO A 38 -8.83 9.69 -2.80
N ALA A 39 -8.71 10.60 -3.77
CA ALA A 39 -7.46 10.78 -4.49
C ALA A 39 -6.36 11.15 -3.49
N PRO A 40 -5.12 10.78 -3.72
CA PRO A 40 -4.55 10.09 -4.90
C PRO A 40 -4.62 8.58 -4.83
N LEU A 41 -5.41 8.02 -3.94
CA LEU A 41 -5.56 6.58 -3.81
C LEU A 41 -6.55 6.04 -4.83
N GLY A 42 -6.35 4.82 -5.23
CA GLY A 42 -7.26 4.07 -6.09
C GLY A 42 -7.23 2.61 -5.72
N ILE A 43 -7.93 1.79 -6.47
CA ILE A 43 -7.97 0.35 -6.26
C ILE A 43 -7.28 -0.34 -7.42
N GLY A 44 -6.33 -1.19 -7.09
CA GLY A 44 -5.65 -2.04 -8.05
C GLY A 44 -5.53 -3.45 -7.52
N ASN A 45 -4.60 -4.21 -8.08
CA ASN A 45 -4.37 -5.59 -7.67
C ASN A 45 -3.00 -5.70 -7.01
N ALA A 46 -2.95 -6.40 -5.89
CA ALA A 46 -1.70 -6.78 -5.26
C ALA A 46 -1.52 -8.29 -5.42
N VAL A 47 -0.28 -8.71 -5.64
CA VAL A 47 0.09 -10.12 -5.74
C VAL A 47 0.70 -10.54 -4.41
N LEU A 48 0.11 -11.55 -3.78
CA LEU A 48 0.58 -12.06 -2.50
C LEU A 48 1.69 -13.10 -2.72
N ASP A 49 2.36 -13.49 -1.63
CA ASP A 49 3.46 -14.47 -1.66
C ASP A 49 3.08 -15.79 -2.32
N ASP A 50 1.82 -16.22 -2.14
CA ASP A 50 1.34 -17.48 -2.70
C ASP A 50 0.93 -17.35 -4.16
N GLY A 51 1.10 -16.19 -4.77
CA GLY A 51 0.74 -15.92 -6.15
C GLY A 51 -0.70 -15.48 -6.35
N SER A 52 -1.51 -15.48 -5.31
CA SER A 52 -2.89 -15.02 -5.42
C SER A 52 -2.94 -13.50 -5.56
N LYS A 53 -4.04 -13.01 -6.11
CA LYS A 53 -4.24 -11.57 -6.31
C LYS A 53 -5.42 -11.10 -5.48
N VAL A 54 -5.25 -9.96 -4.85
CA VAL A 54 -6.32 -9.33 -4.07
C VAL A 54 -6.44 -7.87 -4.49
N LYS A 55 -7.60 -7.28 -4.25
CA LYS A 55 -7.77 -5.85 -4.46
C LYS A 55 -7.04 -5.10 -3.37
N SER A 56 -6.38 -4.02 -3.74
CA SER A 56 -5.53 -3.26 -2.84
C SER A 56 -5.64 -1.78 -3.16
N PHE A 57 -5.42 -0.95 -2.15
CA PHE A 57 -5.18 0.46 -2.39
C PHE A 57 -3.85 0.62 -3.11
N ILE A 58 -3.84 1.46 -4.11
CA ILE A 58 -2.62 1.89 -4.77
C ILE A 58 -2.60 3.40 -4.82
N CYS A 59 -1.41 3.97 -4.93
CA CYS A 59 -1.23 5.41 -5.01
C CYS A 59 -0.87 5.79 -6.43
N GLU A 60 -1.50 6.85 -6.95
CA GLU A 60 -1.15 7.33 -8.28
C GLU A 60 0.27 7.90 -8.30
N PRO A 61 1.02 7.66 -9.38
CA PRO A 61 2.45 8.05 -9.43
C PRO A 61 2.72 9.53 -9.15
N TYR A 62 1.83 10.43 -9.58
CA TYR A 62 2.06 11.86 -9.39
C TYR A 62 2.20 12.24 -7.92
N ALA A 63 1.54 11.50 -7.04
CA ALA A 63 1.53 11.82 -5.61
C ALA A 63 2.79 11.33 -4.89
N VAL A 64 3.59 10.47 -5.53
CA VAL A 64 4.79 9.91 -4.91
C VAL A 64 6.08 10.45 -5.54
N GLU A 65 5.99 11.40 -6.46
CA GLU A 65 7.17 11.96 -7.14
C GLU A 65 8.22 12.47 -6.17
N LYS A 66 7.78 13.08 -5.07
CA LYS A 66 8.67 13.63 -4.05
C LYS A 66 8.69 12.82 -2.77
N ALA A 67 8.11 11.63 -2.81
CA ALA A 67 8.04 10.79 -1.63
C ALA A 67 9.34 10.01 -1.43
N THR A 68 9.59 9.61 -0.19
CA THR A 68 10.74 8.78 0.15
C THR A 68 10.40 7.33 -0.05
N GLU A 69 11.27 6.60 -0.75
CA GLU A 69 11.16 5.16 -0.95
C GLU A 69 11.47 4.44 0.35
N ILE A 70 10.53 3.67 0.86
CA ILE A 70 10.68 2.97 2.15
C ILE A 70 10.41 1.47 2.06
N THR A 71 10.37 0.91 0.85
CA THR A 71 10.10 -0.52 0.65
C THR A 71 11.05 -1.41 1.43
N ARG A 72 12.30 -0.97 1.62
CA ARG A 72 13.32 -1.74 2.33
C ARG A 72 12.95 -2.05 3.79
N PHE A 73 12.04 -1.28 4.38
CA PHE A 73 11.60 -1.52 5.77
C PHE A 73 10.58 -2.66 5.88
N GLY A 74 10.04 -3.15 4.77
CA GLY A 74 9.13 -4.27 4.77
C GLY A 74 7.69 -3.96 5.13
N GLY A 75 7.38 -2.73 5.49
CA GLY A 75 6.02 -2.30 5.81
C GLY A 75 5.99 -0.98 6.54
N TRP A 76 4.79 -0.41 6.61
CA TRP A 76 4.61 0.91 7.22
C TRP A 76 4.88 0.90 8.74
N ARG A 77 4.42 -0.14 9.41
CA ARG A 77 4.63 -0.25 10.87
C ARG A 77 6.11 -0.40 11.21
N ALA A 78 6.83 -1.21 10.42
CA ALA A 78 8.26 -1.38 10.60
C ALA A 78 9.01 -0.08 10.36
N TYR A 79 8.62 0.68 9.34
CA TYR A 79 9.20 1.98 9.06
C TYR A 79 8.98 2.95 10.23
N LEU A 80 7.75 3.01 10.74
CA LEU A 80 7.44 3.89 11.88
C LEU A 80 8.24 3.50 13.12
N GLY A 81 8.35 2.20 13.38
CA GLY A 81 9.14 1.70 14.50
C GLY A 81 10.60 2.09 14.39
N GLN A 82 11.16 1.98 13.20
CA GLN A 82 12.54 2.38 12.95
C GLN A 82 12.74 3.87 13.17
N ALA A 83 11.81 4.68 12.67
CA ALA A 83 11.87 6.13 12.84
C ALA A 83 11.77 6.53 14.31
N LEU A 84 10.95 5.81 15.08
CA LEU A 84 10.78 6.07 16.50
C LEU A 84 11.96 5.60 17.34
N SER A 85 12.69 4.62 16.89
CA SER A 85 13.83 4.09 17.65
C SER A 85 15.13 4.85 17.44
N VAL A 86 15.20 5.68 16.43
CA VAL A 86 16.38 6.52 16.14
C VAL A 86 16.21 7.86 16.84
N ARG A 87 16.88 8.01 17.94
CA ARG A 87 16.76 9.21 18.75
C ARG A 87 18.06 9.72 19.23
#